data_2a2fe0c8272f63dcc064ca19f0c33d68
#
_entry.id   2a2fe0c8272f63dcc064ca19f0c33d68
#
_cell.length_a   1.000
_cell.length_b   1.000
_cell.length_c   1.000
_cell.angle_alpha   90.00
_cell.angle_beta   90.00
_cell.angle_gamma   90.00
#
_symmetry.space_group_name_H-M   'P 1'
#
loop_
_entity.id
_entity.type
_entity.pdbx_description
1 polymer ?
#
loop_
_entity_poly.entity_id
_entity_poly.type
_entity_poly.pdbx_seq_one_letter_code
_entity_poly.pdbx_strand_id
1 'polypeptide(L)'
;MLDIPSPAIAVVGRHNSGKTTLVCKLIEELVTRGHDIGSVKHHHKTGFEFDIPGKDSYRHRQAGASETVIAAPGQIAIVKTVEGERECADIVRRMPGHELVIVEGYRKSGLPTIEVMRAGNAADAATAEAFARGALDGAPLGTDFTQLSRGDRAFEFENPTLASDVAQKMPTADTVAVVTDIPQAVHAADQYGIPAFGLDDVEELSDFLEKHFLRPRVTVVIQAGGESKRMGRSKATVPFDGRPLICRLVERLSPAADELIVTTNEPENLAFLDEQYPHLGIKLVRDEFDFRGALPGMYTALNAASNPYVAMVACDMVFASAKLVVAEAIELKETGADAVVPVNKHGYEPFHAIYRKSVCLPAVAEGIERGETRAQCLFSRVNVREFSQEQVLAAEPMGGCFVNANTPGELKALEDGFMR
;
A
#
# COMPACT_ATOMS: atom_id res chain seq x y z
N MET A 1 -7.01 3.49 14.94
CA MET A 1 -6.54 3.62 13.55
C MET A 1 -5.73 2.37 13.28
N LEU A 2 -6.15 1.52 12.37
CA LEU A 2 -5.36 0.36 11.98
C LEU A 2 -4.13 0.89 11.24
N ASP A 3 -2.94 0.45 11.68
CA ASP A 3 -1.66 0.87 11.14
C ASP A 3 -1.39 0.02 9.88
N ILE A 4 -1.91 0.45 8.73
CA ILE A 4 -1.62 -0.18 7.45
C ILE A 4 -0.32 0.44 6.96
N PRO A 5 0.78 -0.33 6.89
CA PRO A 5 2.07 0.19 6.47
C PRO A 5 1.98 0.73 5.04
N SER A 6 2.51 1.91 4.81
CA SER A 6 2.73 2.40 3.45
C SER A 6 3.90 1.65 2.82
N PRO A 7 3.80 1.17 1.56
CA PRO A 7 4.96 0.69 0.85
C PRO A 7 5.97 1.82 0.68
N ALA A 8 7.26 1.48 0.65
CA ALA A 8 8.31 2.47 0.52
C ALA A 8 9.41 2.02 -0.44
N ILE A 9 10.02 2.98 -1.14
CA ILE A 9 11.16 2.77 -2.03
C ILE A 9 12.23 3.81 -1.76
N ALA A 10 13.50 3.40 -1.76
CA ALA A 10 14.62 4.29 -1.53
C ALA A 10 15.23 4.76 -2.87
N VAL A 11 15.47 6.06 -3.01
CA VAL A 11 16.25 6.65 -4.11
C VAL A 11 17.63 7.01 -3.57
N VAL A 12 18.64 6.30 -4.04
CA VAL A 12 20.02 6.44 -3.56
C VAL A 12 20.98 6.76 -4.69
N GLY A 13 22.16 7.23 -4.35
CA GLY A 13 23.21 7.66 -5.27
C GLY A 13 24.16 8.62 -4.55
N ARG A 14 25.21 9.06 -5.22
CA ARG A 14 26.19 10.02 -4.67
C ARG A 14 25.63 11.42 -4.52
N HIS A 15 26.35 12.25 -3.79
CA HIS A 15 26.06 13.70 -3.77
C HIS A 15 26.14 14.25 -5.20
N ASN A 16 25.21 15.14 -5.57
CA ASN A 16 25.10 15.72 -6.92
C ASN A 16 24.81 14.72 -8.07
N SER A 17 24.39 13.48 -7.81
CA SER A 17 23.92 12.55 -8.86
C SER A 17 22.53 12.87 -9.41
N GLY A 18 21.83 13.87 -8.88
CA GLY A 18 20.49 14.25 -9.34
C GLY A 18 19.31 13.62 -8.57
N LYS A 19 19.57 12.90 -7.46
CA LYS A 19 18.51 12.25 -6.65
C LYS A 19 17.34 13.15 -6.30
N THR A 20 17.62 14.32 -5.71
CA THR A 20 16.55 15.25 -5.29
C THR A 20 15.72 15.72 -6.47
N THR A 21 16.36 15.97 -7.63
CA THR A 21 15.64 16.34 -8.85
C THR A 21 14.73 15.20 -9.32
N LEU A 22 15.24 13.96 -9.34
CA LEU A 22 14.46 12.79 -9.70
C LEU A 22 13.28 12.57 -8.73
N VAL A 23 13.53 12.63 -7.42
CA VAL A 23 12.49 12.48 -6.40
C VAL A 23 11.37 13.51 -6.59
N CYS A 24 11.73 14.80 -6.82
CA CYS A 24 10.73 15.83 -7.06
C CYS A 24 9.91 15.55 -8.34
N LYS A 25 10.55 15.16 -9.44
CA LYS A 25 9.87 14.83 -10.70
C LYS A 25 8.94 13.62 -10.51
N LEU A 26 9.37 12.57 -9.80
CA LEU A 26 8.54 11.39 -9.52
C LEU A 26 7.33 11.73 -8.65
N ILE A 27 7.53 12.55 -7.60
CA ILE A 27 6.41 13.00 -6.76
C ILE A 27 5.42 13.81 -7.60
N GLU A 28 5.90 14.76 -8.40
CA GLU A 28 5.05 15.59 -9.26
C GLU A 28 4.25 14.75 -10.25
N GLU A 29 4.90 13.81 -10.93
CA GLU A 29 4.26 12.92 -11.90
C GLU A 29 3.21 12.03 -11.24
N LEU A 30 3.57 11.31 -10.17
CA LEU A 30 2.65 10.41 -9.47
C LEU A 30 1.47 11.17 -8.83
N VAL A 31 1.69 12.37 -8.28
CA VAL A 31 0.62 13.22 -7.75
C VAL A 31 -0.29 13.73 -8.88
N THR A 32 0.26 14.09 -10.04
CA THR A 32 -0.52 14.48 -11.23
C THR A 32 -1.39 13.34 -11.73
N ARG A 33 -0.92 12.10 -11.63
CA ARG A 33 -1.72 10.88 -11.89
C ARG A 33 -2.75 10.60 -10.78
N GLY A 34 -2.75 11.40 -9.71
CA GLY A 34 -3.72 11.36 -8.62
C GLY A 34 -3.36 10.40 -7.49
N HIS A 35 -2.08 10.01 -7.32
CA HIS A 35 -1.62 9.17 -6.21
C HIS A 35 -1.29 9.98 -4.96
N ASP A 36 -1.50 9.38 -3.79
CA ASP A 36 -1.08 9.93 -2.49
C ASP A 36 0.34 9.47 -2.16
N ILE A 37 1.30 10.39 -2.25
CA ILE A 37 2.72 10.11 -2.10
C ILE A 37 3.27 10.78 -0.84
N GLY A 38 3.83 9.96 0.06
CA GLY A 38 4.67 10.43 1.16
C GLY A 38 6.13 10.56 0.74
N SER A 39 6.90 11.40 1.44
CA SER A 39 8.35 11.49 1.21
C SER A 39 9.14 11.56 2.49
N VAL A 40 10.32 10.92 2.49
CA VAL A 40 11.32 10.99 3.57
C VAL A 40 12.64 11.43 2.98
N LYS A 41 13.30 12.42 3.60
CA LYS A 41 14.66 12.81 3.23
C LYS A 41 15.62 12.53 4.37
N HIS A 42 16.62 11.70 4.09
CA HIS A 42 17.73 11.44 5.00
C HIS A 42 18.77 12.53 4.94
N HIS A 43 19.14 13.05 6.10
CA HIS A 43 20.23 14.01 6.25
C HIS A 43 21.25 13.49 7.27
N HIS A 44 22.42 13.07 6.79
CA HIS A 44 23.46 12.40 7.60
C HIS A 44 24.28 13.32 8.51
N LYS A 45 24.15 14.64 8.39
CA LYS A 45 24.91 15.58 9.22
C LYS A 45 24.17 15.88 10.51
N THR A 46 24.85 15.78 11.64
CA THR A 46 24.35 16.24 12.93
C THR A 46 24.20 17.77 12.96
N GLY A 47 23.28 18.26 13.81
CA GLY A 47 23.08 19.69 13.98
C GLY A 47 22.29 20.36 12.84
N PHE A 48 21.57 19.58 12.02
CA PHE A 48 20.64 20.16 11.05
C PHE A 48 19.45 20.81 11.78
N GLU A 49 19.19 22.06 11.50
CA GLU A 49 18.11 22.82 12.12
C GLU A 49 16.98 23.05 11.11
N PHE A 50 15.78 22.56 11.45
CA PHE A 50 14.57 22.73 10.63
C PHE A 50 13.85 24.03 10.92
N ASP A 51 14.10 24.59 12.12
CA ASP A 51 13.37 25.74 12.63
C ASP A 51 14.19 27.01 12.47
N ILE A 52 13.52 28.15 12.43
CA ILE A 52 14.22 29.43 12.31
C ILE A 52 14.68 29.85 13.71
N PRO A 53 16.02 30.02 13.93
CA PRO A 53 16.55 30.47 15.21
C PRO A 53 15.88 31.76 15.70
N GLY A 54 15.45 31.75 16.97
CA GLY A 54 14.80 32.89 17.61
C GLY A 54 13.28 32.96 17.46
N LYS A 55 12.64 32.12 16.64
CA LYS A 55 11.17 31.98 16.60
C LYS A 55 10.64 31.21 17.82
N ASP A 56 9.34 31.31 18.08
CA ASP A 56 8.73 30.73 19.28
C ASP A 56 8.89 29.21 19.35
N SER A 57 8.67 28.48 18.26
CA SER A 57 8.88 27.03 18.17
C SER A 57 10.32 26.62 18.49
N TYR A 58 11.31 27.36 17.95
CA TYR A 58 12.71 27.16 18.28
C TYR A 58 12.98 27.37 19.76
N ARG A 59 12.41 28.42 20.37
CA ARG A 59 12.56 28.73 21.82
C ARG A 59 11.95 27.65 22.70
N HIS A 60 10.80 27.08 22.31
CA HIS A 60 10.20 25.95 23.04
C HIS A 60 11.14 24.75 23.10
N ARG A 61 11.78 24.40 21.97
CA ARG A 61 12.75 23.31 21.91
C ARG A 61 14.01 23.60 22.71
N GLN A 62 14.54 24.82 22.61
CA GLN A 62 15.70 25.24 23.41
C GLN A 62 15.41 25.25 24.92
N ALA A 63 14.16 25.46 25.31
CA ALA A 63 13.70 25.36 26.71
C ALA A 63 13.54 23.90 27.20
N GLY A 64 13.74 22.88 26.31
CA GLY A 64 13.75 21.48 26.67
C GLY A 64 12.51 20.69 26.22
N ALA A 65 11.61 21.24 25.38
CA ALA A 65 10.52 20.48 24.80
C ALA A 65 11.07 19.35 23.93
N SER A 66 10.72 18.09 24.24
CA SER A 66 11.13 16.92 23.47
C SER A 66 10.41 16.80 22.11
N GLU A 67 9.23 17.43 22.00
CA GLU A 67 8.43 17.49 20.77
C GLU A 67 7.73 18.84 20.71
N THR A 68 7.78 19.48 19.53
CA THR A 68 7.08 20.74 19.25
C THR A 68 6.22 20.56 18.01
N VAL A 69 4.94 20.88 18.12
CA VAL A 69 3.98 20.85 17.02
C VAL A 69 3.63 22.29 16.63
N ILE A 70 3.79 22.61 15.36
CA ILE A 70 3.35 23.89 14.79
C ILE A 70 2.15 23.58 13.93
N ALA A 71 0.99 24.11 14.31
CA ALA A 71 -0.25 23.94 13.57
C ALA A 71 -0.68 25.27 12.95
N ALA A 72 -0.91 25.25 11.65
CA ALA A 72 -1.44 26.38 10.88
C ALA A 72 -2.57 25.89 9.97
N PRO A 73 -3.46 26.76 9.47
CA PRO A 73 -4.47 26.34 8.49
C PRO A 73 -3.82 25.65 7.29
N GLY A 74 -4.21 24.39 7.04
CA GLY A 74 -3.68 23.59 5.94
C GLY A 74 -2.30 22.93 6.15
N GLN A 75 -1.61 23.17 7.28
CA GLN A 75 -0.28 22.61 7.53
C GLN A 75 -0.03 22.26 8.99
N ILE A 76 0.64 21.13 9.21
CA ILE A 76 1.18 20.75 10.52
C ILE A 76 2.65 20.38 10.33
N ALA A 77 3.53 20.96 11.18
CA ALA A 77 4.92 20.55 11.29
C ALA A 77 5.18 19.97 12.68
N ILE A 78 5.88 18.84 12.73
CA ILE A 78 6.26 18.19 13.99
C ILE A 78 7.77 18.06 14.03
N VAL A 79 8.39 18.66 15.06
CA VAL A 79 9.82 18.55 15.31
C VAL A 79 10.02 17.81 16.62
N LYS A 80 10.69 16.67 16.54
CA LYS A 80 10.96 15.81 17.69
C LYS A 80 12.45 15.63 17.88
N THR A 81 12.92 15.89 19.11
CA THR A 81 14.29 15.57 19.51
C THR A 81 14.40 14.06 19.76
N VAL A 82 15.38 13.42 19.12
CA VAL A 82 15.64 11.99 19.27
C VAL A 82 17.10 11.75 19.59
N GLU A 83 17.40 10.67 20.30
CA GLU A 83 18.76 10.21 20.50
C GLU A 83 19.21 9.38 19.30
N GLY A 84 20.36 9.71 18.73
CA GLY A 84 20.94 8.99 17.60
C GLY A 84 20.12 9.12 16.30
N GLU A 85 20.42 8.25 15.36
CA GLU A 85 19.72 8.16 14.08
C GLU A 85 18.55 7.19 14.19
N ARG A 86 17.40 7.53 13.57
CA ARG A 86 16.24 6.64 13.51
C ARG A 86 16.34 5.73 12.28
N GLU A 87 15.98 4.48 12.47
CA GLU A 87 15.83 3.54 11.38
C GLU A 87 14.73 3.99 10.40
N CYS A 88 15.02 3.83 9.10
CA CYS A 88 14.09 4.22 8.04
C CYS A 88 12.70 3.57 8.22
N ALA A 89 12.66 2.28 8.56
CA ALA A 89 11.44 1.55 8.80
C ALA A 89 10.57 2.14 9.93
N ASP A 90 11.20 2.71 10.97
CA ASP A 90 10.48 3.37 12.06
C ASP A 90 9.85 4.70 11.63
N ILE A 91 10.47 5.39 10.68
CA ILE A 91 9.95 6.64 10.11
C ILE A 91 8.78 6.32 9.20
N VAL A 92 8.95 5.38 8.26
CA VAL A 92 7.90 4.96 7.31
C VAL A 92 6.66 4.44 8.05
N ARG A 93 6.83 3.64 9.12
CA ARG A 93 5.71 3.17 9.95
C ARG A 93 4.86 4.29 10.56
N ARG A 94 5.39 5.50 10.71
CA ARG A 94 4.66 6.69 11.20
C ARG A 94 3.97 7.48 10.10
N MET A 95 4.07 7.01 8.87
CA MET A 95 3.46 7.57 7.67
C MET A 95 2.47 6.56 7.06
N PRO A 96 1.44 6.09 7.81
CA PRO A 96 0.50 5.10 7.30
C PRO A 96 -0.44 5.70 6.25
N GLY A 97 -0.94 4.86 5.37
CA GLY A 97 -2.02 5.21 4.44
C GLY A 97 -1.58 5.74 3.08
N HIS A 98 -0.33 6.18 2.90
CA HIS A 98 0.15 6.59 1.58
C HIS A 98 0.21 5.41 0.60
N GLU A 99 -0.03 5.67 -0.68
CA GLU A 99 0.08 4.68 -1.74
C GLU A 99 1.55 4.29 -1.99
N LEU A 100 2.46 5.24 -1.77
CA LEU A 100 3.91 5.01 -1.77
C LEU A 100 4.62 6.08 -0.93
N VAL A 101 5.66 5.68 -0.20
CA VAL A 101 6.62 6.61 0.43
C VAL A 101 7.93 6.56 -0.34
N ILE A 102 8.35 7.69 -0.91
CA ILE A 102 9.64 7.83 -1.59
C ILE A 102 10.67 8.34 -0.59
N VAL A 103 11.71 7.55 -0.36
CA VAL A 103 12.78 7.84 0.60
C VAL A 103 14.04 8.30 -0.14
N GLU A 104 14.45 9.55 0.01
CA GLU A 104 15.74 10.03 -0.50
C GLU A 104 16.85 9.70 0.49
N GLY A 105 17.74 8.78 0.13
CA GLY A 105 18.84 8.32 0.99
C GLY A 105 18.55 6.99 1.68
N TYR A 106 19.05 6.79 2.89
CA TYR A 106 18.91 5.53 3.64
C TYR A 106 19.33 4.27 2.88
N ARG A 107 20.47 4.31 2.19
CA ARG A 107 20.99 3.20 1.34
C ARG A 107 20.98 1.81 2.02
N LYS A 108 21.12 1.76 3.34
CA LYS A 108 21.16 0.52 4.13
C LYS A 108 19.84 0.20 4.83
N SER A 109 18.72 0.70 4.31
CA SER A 109 17.40 0.53 4.93
C SER A 109 16.78 -0.84 4.72
N GLY A 110 17.28 -1.65 3.78
CA GLY A 110 16.63 -2.88 3.32
C GLY A 110 15.37 -2.64 2.48
N LEU A 111 15.08 -1.38 2.10
CA LEU A 111 13.99 -1.07 1.17
C LEU A 111 14.40 -1.39 -0.27
N PRO A 112 13.44 -1.72 -1.15
CA PRO A 112 13.65 -1.68 -2.59
C PRO A 112 14.30 -0.36 -3.00
N THR A 113 15.33 -0.40 -3.84
CA THR A 113 16.21 0.74 -4.08
C THR A 113 16.30 1.10 -5.55
N ILE A 114 16.13 2.38 -5.87
CA ILE A 114 16.46 2.97 -7.18
C ILE A 114 17.87 3.58 -7.06
N GLU A 115 18.81 3.04 -7.85
CA GLU A 115 20.17 3.57 -7.92
C GLU A 115 20.28 4.66 -8.97
N VAL A 116 20.75 5.86 -8.56
CA VAL A 116 20.97 6.98 -9.47
C VAL A 116 22.46 7.16 -9.71
N MET A 117 22.90 7.01 -10.95
CA MET A 117 24.28 7.23 -11.39
C MET A 117 24.32 8.21 -12.57
N ARG A 118 25.29 9.13 -12.55
CA ARG A 118 25.38 10.19 -13.57
C ARG A 118 26.78 10.28 -14.18
N ALA A 119 26.86 10.34 -15.53
CA ALA A 119 28.10 10.41 -16.27
C ALA A 119 28.98 11.62 -15.89
N GLY A 120 28.36 12.76 -15.51
CA GLY A 120 29.07 13.94 -15.05
C GLY A 120 29.76 13.79 -13.68
N ASN A 121 29.61 12.65 -13.00
CA ASN A 121 30.26 12.32 -11.73
C ASN A 121 31.28 11.19 -11.95
N ALA A 122 32.58 11.51 -11.84
CA ALA A 122 33.64 10.54 -12.11
C ALA A 122 33.57 9.29 -11.22
N ALA A 123 33.10 9.42 -9.97
CA ALA A 123 32.93 8.27 -9.09
C ALA A 123 31.72 7.40 -9.45
N ASP A 124 30.66 7.97 -10.04
CA ASP A 124 29.55 7.21 -10.61
C ASP A 124 29.98 6.45 -11.86
N ALA A 125 30.80 7.07 -12.73
CA ALA A 125 31.38 6.41 -13.89
C ALA A 125 32.25 5.20 -13.48
N ALA A 126 33.10 5.37 -12.44
CA ALA A 126 33.90 4.26 -11.91
C ALA A 126 33.03 3.14 -11.30
N THR A 127 31.91 3.50 -10.64
CA THR A 127 30.95 2.51 -10.13
C THR A 127 30.25 1.76 -11.27
N ALA A 128 29.84 2.47 -12.32
CA ALA A 128 29.21 1.87 -13.49
C ALA A 128 30.15 0.87 -14.19
N GLU A 129 31.46 1.20 -14.28
CA GLU A 129 32.47 0.29 -14.84
C GLU A 129 32.66 -0.95 -13.95
N ALA A 130 32.74 -0.79 -12.63
CA ALA A 130 32.84 -1.91 -11.70
C ALA A 130 31.59 -2.79 -11.73
N PHE A 131 30.41 -2.19 -11.83
CA PHE A 131 29.12 -2.87 -11.97
C PHE A 131 29.05 -3.70 -13.25
N ALA A 132 29.47 -3.12 -14.40
CA ALA A 132 29.52 -3.82 -15.67
C ALA A 132 30.50 -4.99 -15.65
N ARG A 133 31.66 -4.85 -15.02
CA ARG A 133 32.61 -5.94 -14.87
C ARG A 133 32.03 -7.07 -14.00
N GLY A 134 31.40 -6.75 -12.88
CA GLY A 134 30.74 -7.73 -12.03
C GLY A 134 29.67 -8.53 -12.77
N ALA A 135 28.87 -7.88 -13.60
CA ALA A 135 27.88 -8.53 -14.43
C ALA A 135 28.52 -9.51 -15.43
N LEU A 136 29.60 -9.10 -16.11
CA LEU A 136 30.36 -9.96 -17.04
C LEU A 136 30.99 -11.17 -16.36
N ASP A 137 31.46 -11.01 -15.12
CA ASP A 137 32.07 -12.10 -14.34
C ASP A 137 31.02 -12.99 -13.63
N GLY A 138 29.72 -12.69 -13.80
CA GLY A 138 28.62 -13.43 -13.18
C GLY A 138 28.58 -13.33 -11.65
N ALA A 139 29.17 -12.27 -11.10
CA ALA A 139 29.18 -12.07 -9.66
C ALA A 139 27.79 -11.67 -9.13
N PRO A 140 27.32 -12.18 -7.97
CA PRO A 140 26.06 -11.78 -7.39
C PRO A 140 26.01 -10.28 -7.09
N LEU A 141 24.81 -9.66 -7.18
CA LEU A 141 24.59 -8.29 -6.75
C LEU A 141 25.00 -8.11 -5.28
N GLY A 142 25.62 -6.97 -4.97
CA GLY A 142 26.14 -6.66 -3.65
C GLY A 142 27.49 -7.30 -3.33
N THR A 143 28.11 -8.01 -4.27
CA THR A 143 29.50 -8.49 -4.10
C THR A 143 30.46 -7.32 -3.94
N ASP A 144 31.36 -7.37 -2.97
CA ASP A 144 32.44 -6.41 -2.85
C ASP A 144 33.55 -6.70 -3.87
N PHE A 145 33.44 -6.05 -5.02
CA PHE A 145 34.38 -6.22 -6.12
C PHE A 145 35.80 -5.72 -5.81
N THR A 146 35.99 -4.94 -4.75
CA THR A 146 37.34 -4.53 -4.32
C THR A 146 38.14 -5.71 -3.74
N GLN A 147 37.48 -6.80 -3.36
CA GLN A 147 38.08 -8.02 -2.79
C GLN A 147 38.20 -9.17 -3.81
N LEU A 148 37.68 -9.03 -5.03
CA LEU A 148 37.75 -10.06 -6.07
C LEU A 148 39.14 -10.10 -6.75
N SER A 149 40.19 -10.07 -5.98
CA SER A 149 41.58 -10.33 -6.45
C SER A 149 41.89 -11.82 -6.44
N ARG A 150 41.18 -12.64 -7.24
CA ARG A 150 41.53 -14.03 -7.51
C ARG A 150 41.50 -14.31 -9.00
N GLY A 151 42.64 -14.04 -9.66
CA GLY A 151 42.89 -14.29 -11.07
C GLY A 151 43.51 -13.08 -11.73
N ASP A 152 44.25 -13.25 -12.81
CA ASP A 152 45.22 -12.35 -13.45
C ASP A 152 44.72 -10.91 -13.86
N ARG A 153 43.60 -10.41 -13.34
CA ARG A 153 43.06 -9.06 -13.57
C ARG A 153 42.41 -8.50 -12.30
N ALA A 154 43.23 -8.11 -11.33
CA ALA A 154 42.77 -7.25 -10.24
C ALA A 154 42.28 -5.92 -10.79
N PHE A 155 41.11 -5.44 -10.30
CA PHE A 155 40.68 -4.08 -10.54
C PHE A 155 41.53 -3.17 -9.64
N GLU A 156 42.62 -2.66 -10.18
CA GLU A 156 43.48 -1.71 -9.47
C GLU A 156 42.85 -0.31 -9.58
N PHE A 157 42.21 0.14 -8.53
CA PHE A 157 41.93 1.55 -8.38
C PHE A 157 43.26 2.25 -8.00
N GLU A 158 43.70 3.20 -8.79
CA GLU A 158 44.87 4.04 -8.48
C GLU A 158 44.71 4.79 -7.14
N ASN A 159 43.48 4.91 -6.66
CA ASN A 159 43.11 5.63 -5.43
C ASN A 159 42.29 4.72 -4.49
N PRO A 160 42.84 4.30 -3.31
CA PRO A 160 42.12 3.49 -2.34
C PRO A 160 40.82 4.14 -1.80
N THR A 161 40.76 5.47 -1.72
CA THR A 161 39.55 6.18 -1.30
C THR A 161 38.42 6.01 -2.33
N LEU A 162 38.76 6.08 -3.62
CA LEU A 162 37.78 5.83 -4.69
C LEU A 162 37.32 4.38 -4.69
N ALA A 163 38.22 3.41 -4.48
CA ALA A 163 37.87 2.01 -4.34
C ALA A 163 36.83 1.77 -3.24
N SER A 164 37.10 2.32 -2.04
CA SER A 164 36.17 2.22 -0.91
C SER A 164 34.82 2.89 -1.18
N ASP A 165 34.82 4.07 -1.82
CA ASP A 165 33.58 4.77 -2.18
C ASP A 165 32.78 4.00 -3.24
N VAL A 166 33.44 3.43 -4.26
CA VAL A 166 32.80 2.56 -5.27
C VAL A 166 32.15 1.36 -4.58
N ALA A 167 32.88 0.64 -3.75
CA ALA A 167 32.37 -0.55 -3.04
C ALA A 167 31.10 -0.23 -2.23
N GLN A 168 31.07 0.92 -1.53
CA GLN A 168 29.93 1.34 -0.72
C GLN A 168 28.72 1.82 -1.53
N LYS A 169 28.89 2.11 -2.81
CA LYS A 169 27.85 2.67 -3.69
C LYS A 169 27.45 1.73 -4.83
N MET A 170 27.95 0.50 -4.83
CA MET A 170 27.51 -0.53 -5.77
C MET A 170 26.03 -0.86 -5.61
N PRO A 171 25.32 -1.19 -6.70
CA PRO A 171 24.02 -1.81 -6.64
C PRO A 171 24.04 -3.07 -5.77
N THR A 172 22.97 -3.30 -5.00
CA THR A 172 22.82 -4.42 -4.05
C THR A 172 21.66 -5.32 -4.47
N ALA A 173 21.44 -6.40 -3.72
CA ALA A 173 20.27 -7.26 -3.92
C ALA A 173 18.93 -6.52 -3.77
N ASP A 174 18.92 -5.39 -3.06
CA ASP A 174 17.72 -4.54 -2.91
C ASP A 174 17.49 -3.60 -4.11
N THR A 175 18.44 -3.54 -5.08
CA THR A 175 18.31 -2.66 -6.26
C THR A 175 17.27 -3.21 -7.22
N VAL A 176 16.20 -2.46 -7.42
CA VAL A 176 15.07 -2.81 -8.28
C VAL A 176 15.02 -2.01 -9.58
N ALA A 177 15.76 -0.90 -9.64
CA ALA A 177 15.90 -0.09 -10.85
C ALA A 177 17.21 0.71 -10.82
N VAL A 178 17.73 1.02 -12.00
CA VAL A 178 18.87 1.92 -12.19
C VAL A 178 18.43 3.12 -13.02
N VAL A 179 18.72 4.35 -12.57
CA VAL A 179 18.47 5.58 -13.33
C VAL A 179 19.81 6.22 -13.69
N THR A 180 20.13 6.27 -14.98
CA THR A 180 21.50 6.65 -15.40
C THR A 180 21.56 7.13 -16.84
N ASP A 181 22.55 7.98 -17.11
CA ASP A 181 23.02 8.35 -18.46
C ASP A 181 24.33 7.65 -18.83
N ILE A 182 24.76 6.60 -18.08
CA ILE A 182 25.99 5.85 -18.28
C ILE A 182 25.70 4.52 -18.99
N PRO A 183 26.12 4.34 -20.27
CA PRO A 183 25.78 3.12 -21.03
C PRO A 183 26.28 1.82 -20.39
N GLN A 184 27.41 1.83 -19.69
CA GLN A 184 27.95 0.65 -19.00
C GLN A 184 27.02 0.20 -17.86
N ALA A 185 26.41 1.14 -17.13
CA ALA A 185 25.46 0.83 -16.07
C ALA A 185 24.13 0.29 -16.62
N VAL A 186 23.67 0.82 -17.76
CA VAL A 186 22.48 0.29 -18.46
C VAL A 186 22.71 -1.17 -18.87
N HIS A 187 23.84 -1.45 -19.52
CA HIS A 187 24.18 -2.82 -19.96
C HIS A 187 24.32 -3.78 -18.78
N ALA A 188 24.95 -3.35 -17.69
CA ALA A 188 25.09 -4.16 -16.49
C ALA A 188 23.73 -4.46 -15.83
N ALA A 189 22.84 -3.46 -15.73
CA ALA A 189 21.51 -3.64 -15.20
C ALA A 189 20.71 -4.68 -16.00
N ASP A 190 20.77 -4.62 -17.34
CA ASP A 190 20.13 -5.59 -18.23
C ASP A 190 20.63 -7.02 -17.97
N GLN A 191 21.96 -7.20 -17.81
CA GLN A 191 22.52 -8.52 -17.48
C GLN A 191 22.05 -9.10 -16.14
N TYR A 192 21.76 -8.24 -15.17
CA TYR A 192 21.17 -8.65 -13.88
C TYR A 192 19.63 -8.73 -13.91
N GLY A 193 18.98 -8.43 -15.05
CA GLY A 193 17.54 -8.39 -15.17
C GLY A 193 16.90 -7.22 -14.40
N ILE A 194 17.65 -6.15 -14.17
CA ILE A 194 17.18 -4.94 -13.49
C ILE A 194 16.81 -3.90 -14.56
N PRO A 195 15.60 -3.32 -14.55
CA PRO A 195 15.24 -2.25 -15.48
C PRO A 195 16.13 -1.03 -15.31
N ALA A 196 16.55 -0.44 -16.42
CA ALA A 196 17.31 0.79 -16.46
C ALA A 196 16.53 1.88 -17.18
N PHE A 197 16.55 3.08 -16.63
CA PHE A 197 15.86 4.28 -17.11
C PHE A 197 16.86 5.42 -17.30
N GLY A 198 16.61 6.28 -18.28
CA GLY A 198 17.35 7.54 -18.42
C GLY A 198 17.01 8.54 -17.31
N LEU A 199 17.81 9.61 -17.18
CA LEU A 199 17.58 10.64 -16.14
C LEU A 199 16.26 11.41 -16.32
N ASP A 200 15.72 11.40 -17.52
CA ASP A 200 14.48 12.11 -17.89
C ASP A 200 13.30 11.18 -18.19
N ASP A 201 13.48 9.85 -18.10
CA ASP A 201 12.42 8.84 -18.35
C ASP A 201 11.49 8.71 -17.14
N VAL A 202 10.93 9.85 -16.71
CA VAL A 202 10.13 9.94 -15.47
C VAL A 202 8.79 9.23 -15.64
N GLU A 203 8.17 9.31 -16.82
CA GLU A 203 6.90 8.65 -17.11
C GLU A 203 7.04 7.12 -17.02
N GLU A 204 8.05 6.55 -17.70
CA GLU A 204 8.32 5.11 -17.72
C GLU A 204 8.71 4.57 -16.34
N LEU A 205 9.49 5.34 -15.58
CA LEU A 205 9.83 4.99 -14.20
C LEU A 205 8.60 5.07 -13.29
N SER A 206 7.70 6.03 -13.51
CA SER A 206 6.43 6.12 -12.78
C SER A 206 5.52 4.95 -13.11
N ASP A 207 5.41 4.52 -14.37
CA ASP A 207 4.68 3.32 -14.79
C ASP A 207 5.22 2.06 -14.08
N PHE A 208 6.55 1.95 -13.99
CA PHE A 208 7.20 0.87 -13.26
C PHE A 208 6.84 0.89 -11.77
N LEU A 209 6.85 2.07 -11.13
CA LEU A 209 6.50 2.22 -9.73
C LEU A 209 5.01 1.91 -9.49
N GLU A 210 4.11 2.39 -10.32
CA GLU A 210 2.67 2.10 -10.24
C GLU A 210 2.42 0.59 -10.32
N LYS A 211 3.08 -0.07 -11.26
CA LYS A 211 2.91 -1.50 -11.48
C LYS A 211 3.41 -2.35 -10.32
N HIS A 212 4.55 -2.00 -9.72
CA HIS A 212 5.27 -2.89 -8.82
C HIS A 212 5.26 -2.47 -7.35
N PHE A 213 5.15 -1.17 -7.04
CA PHE A 213 5.39 -0.66 -5.69
C PHE A 213 4.22 0.10 -5.07
N LEU A 214 3.33 0.73 -5.86
CA LEU A 214 2.21 1.43 -5.27
C LEU A 214 1.21 0.47 -4.63
N ARG A 215 0.66 0.87 -3.49
CA ARG A 215 -0.47 0.18 -2.87
C ARG A 215 -1.67 0.22 -3.84
N PRO A 216 -2.35 -0.89 -4.07
CA PRO A 216 -3.55 -0.88 -4.91
C PRO A 216 -4.65 -0.04 -4.26
N ARG A 217 -5.37 0.74 -5.06
CA ARG A 217 -6.56 1.48 -4.61
C ARG A 217 -7.76 0.56 -4.52
N VAL A 218 -8.45 0.64 -3.39
CA VAL A 218 -9.57 -0.22 -3.07
C VAL A 218 -10.83 0.58 -2.75
N THR A 219 -11.93 0.27 -3.42
CA THR A 219 -13.26 0.59 -2.91
C THR A 219 -13.70 -0.52 -1.96
N VAL A 220 -13.98 -0.17 -0.71
CA VAL A 220 -14.61 -1.11 0.22
C VAL A 220 -16.12 -0.89 0.19
N VAL A 221 -16.86 -1.97 -0.07
CA VAL A 221 -18.32 -1.97 -0.10
C VAL A 221 -18.86 -2.80 1.05
N ILE A 222 -19.54 -2.16 2.01
CA ILE A 222 -20.27 -2.84 3.08
C ILE A 222 -21.67 -3.13 2.58
N GLN A 223 -22.03 -4.42 2.44
CA GLN A 223 -23.33 -4.83 1.92
C GLN A 223 -24.35 -4.94 3.05
N ALA A 224 -25.25 -3.95 3.14
CA ALA A 224 -26.29 -3.83 4.14
C ALA A 224 -27.72 -4.02 3.57
N GLY A 225 -27.84 -4.44 2.30
CA GLY A 225 -29.13 -4.59 1.59
C GLY A 225 -29.94 -5.87 1.88
N GLY A 226 -29.43 -6.78 2.72
CA GLY A 226 -30.06 -8.07 2.99
C GLY A 226 -31.35 -7.96 3.81
N GLU A 227 -32.37 -8.85 3.53
CA GLU A 227 -33.57 -8.95 4.36
C GLU A 227 -33.25 -9.45 5.77
N SER A 228 -33.47 -8.62 6.76
CA SER A 228 -33.30 -8.96 8.18
C SER A 228 -34.59 -9.54 8.79
N LYS A 229 -35.32 -10.39 8.07
CA LYS A 229 -36.61 -10.97 8.54
C LYS A 229 -36.53 -11.56 9.96
N ARG A 230 -35.42 -12.21 10.31
CA ARG A 230 -35.19 -12.82 11.61
C ARG A 230 -34.79 -11.82 12.71
N MET A 231 -34.28 -10.66 12.31
CA MET A 231 -33.82 -9.60 13.21
C MET A 231 -34.95 -8.58 13.53
N GLY A 232 -36.06 -8.57 12.76
CA GLY A 232 -37.17 -7.62 12.90
C GLY A 232 -36.86 -6.17 12.51
N ARG A 233 -35.60 -5.88 12.16
CA ARG A 233 -35.09 -4.58 11.67
C ARG A 233 -33.83 -4.79 10.84
N SER A 234 -33.36 -3.75 10.14
CA SER A 234 -32.13 -3.80 9.37
C SER A 234 -30.93 -4.22 10.25
N LYS A 235 -30.15 -5.23 9.80
CA LYS A 235 -28.95 -5.68 10.51
C LYS A 235 -27.96 -4.54 10.76
N ALA A 236 -27.86 -3.59 9.82
CA ALA A 236 -26.96 -2.45 9.92
C ALA A 236 -27.23 -1.57 11.14
N THR A 237 -28.50 -1.44 11.56
CA THR A 237 -28.92 -0.57 12.67
C THR A 237 -29.08 -1.30 14.00
N VAL A 238 -28.85 -2.63 14.04
CA VAL A 238 -28.90 -3.40 15.30
C VAL A 238 -27.75 -2.94 16.19
N PRO A 239 -28.01 -2.67 17.50
CA PRO A 239 -26.95 -2.31 18.44
C PRO A 239 -25.94 -3.43 18.62
N PHE A 240 -24.67 -3.08 18.60
CA PHE A 240 -23.54 -3.87 19.04
C PHE A 240 -22.64 -2.96 19.89
N ASP A 241 -22.38 -3.31 21.13
CA ASP A 241 -21.65 -2.48 22.09
C ASP A 241 -22.25 -1.05 22.19
N GLY A 242 -23.58 -1.00 22.30
CA GLY A 242 -24.35 0.26 22.44
C GLY A 242 -24.45 1.14 21.19
N ARG A 243 -23.90 0.74 20.04
CA ARG A 243 -23.87 1.52 18.79
C ARG A 243 -24.38 0.68 17.60
N PRO A 244 -24.94 1.30 16.54
CA PRO A 244 -25.32 0.57 15.33
C PRO A 244 -24.16 -0.26 14.78
N LEU A 245 -24.42 -1.52 14.40
CA LEU A 245 -23.39 -2.45 13.88
C LEU A 245 -22.63 -1.87 12.69
N ILE A 246 -23.31 -1.11 11.84
CA ILE A 246 -22.67 -0.46 10.68
C ILE A 246 -21.55 0.50 11.08
N CYS A 247 -21.69 1.22 12.19
CA CYS A 247 -20.64 2.13 12.69
C CYS A 247 -19.35 1.38 12.99
N ARG A 248 -19.47 0.19 13.61
CA ARG A 248 -18.33 -0.67 13.88
C ARG A 248 -17.63 -1.11 12.59
N LEU A 249 -18.39 -1.50 11.57
CA LEU A 249 -17.83 -1.92 10.29
C LEU A 249 -17.17 -0.75 9.56
N VAL A 250 -17.79 0.41 9.56
CA VAL A 250 -17.19 1.65 9.01
C VAL A 250 -15.84 1.94 9.66
N GLU A 251 -15.78 1.93 11.01
CA GLU A 251 -14.54 2.19 11.75
C GLU A 251 -13.45 1.13 11.51
N ARG A 252 -13.85 -0.13 11.38
CA ARG A 252 -12.89 -1.23 11.15
C ARG A 252 -12.37 -1.28 9.72
N LEU A 253 -13.17 -0.91 8.73
CA LEU A 253 -12.84 -1.10 7.32
C LEU A 253 -12.35 0.17 6.63
N SER A 254 -12.73 1.37 7.13
CA SER A 254 -12.28 2.64 6.54
C SER A 254 -10.75 2.76 6.40
N PRO A 255 -9.90 2.18 7.28
CA PRO A 255 -8.45 2.26 7.08
C PRO A 255 -7.94 1.55 5.82
N ALA A 256 -8.70 0.61 5.25
CA ALA A 256 -8.35 -0.08 4.00
C ALA A 256 -9.02 0.52 2.76
N ALA A 257 -9.85 1.56 2.93
CA ALA A 257 -10.69 2.09 1.88
C ALA A 257 -10.14 3.41 1.34
N ASP A 258 -9.89 3.47 0.03
CA ASP A 258 -9.70 4.73 -0.70
C ASP A 258 -11.08 5.33 -1.08
N GLU A 259 -12.11 4.50 -1.08
CA GLU A 259 -13.51 4.85 -1.21
C GLU A 259 -14.35 3.90 -0.38
N LEU A 260 -15.29 4.42 0.40
CA LEU A 260 -16.19 3.62 1.22
C LEU A 260 -17.64 3.76 0.76
N ILE A 261 -18.25 2.63 0.41
CA ILE A 261 -19.63 2.54 -0.05
C ILE A 261 -20.41 1.64 0.91
N VAL A 262 -21.65 1.99 1.19
CA VAL A 262 -22.62 1.12 1.86
C VAL A 262 -23.78 0.88 0.90
N THR A 263 -23.98 -0.36 0.47
CA THR A 263 -25.17 -0.73 -0.30
C THR A 263 -26.31 -1.04 0.66
N THR A 264 -27.47 -0.41 0.43
CA THR A 264 -28.66 -0.57 1.29
C THR A 264 -29.93 -0.25 0.53
N ASN A 265 -31.03 -0.95 0.85
CA ASN A 265 -32.34 -0.65 0.30
C ASN A 265 -33.07 0.45 1.10
N GLU A 266 -32.53 0.85 2.24
CA GLU A 266 -33.08 1.83 3.17
C GLU A 266 -32.04 2.91 3.53
N PRO A 267 -31.55 3.72 2.53
CA PRO A 267 -30.49 4.70 2.78
C PRO A 267 -30.88 5.76 3.82
N GLU A 268 -32.16 6.09 3.94
CA GLU A 268 -32.70 7.01 4.93
C GLU A 268 -32.41 6.55 6.37
N ASN A 269 -32.34 5.23 6.63
CA ASN A 269 -32.03 4.67 7.95
C ASN A 269 -30.55 4.78 8.29
N LEU A 270 -29.69 5.05 7.30
CA LEU A 270 -28.23 5.15 7.43
C LEU A 270 -27.69 6.56 7.15
N ALA A 271 -28.55 7.54 6.91
CA ALA A 271 -28.14 8.92 6.60
C ALA A 271 -27.29 9.57 7.72
N PHE A 272 -27.43 9.10 8.97
CA PHE A 272 -26.64 9.54 10.11
C PHE A 272 -25.12 9.28 9.96
N LEU A 273 -24.71 8.38 9.05
CA LEU A 273 -23.31 8.08 8.81
C LEU A 273 -22.54 9.29 8.24
N ASP A 274 -23.18 10.12 7.42
CA ASP A 274 -22.58 11.36 6.92
C ASP A 274 -22.29 12.37 8.03
N GLU A 275 -23.20 12.47 9.01
CA GLU A 275 -23.02 13.36 10.16
C GLU A 275 -21.96 12.82 11.12
N GLN A 276 -21.90 11.49 11.30
CA GLN A 276 -21.01 10.85 12.24
C GLN A 276 -19.57 10.70 11.71
N TYR A 277 -19.41 10.53 10.38
CA TYR A 277 -18.13 10.31 9.72
C TYR A 277 -17.93 11.24 8.51
N PRO A 278 -18.05 12.58 8.65
CA PRO A 278 -18.04 13.52 7.53
C PRO A 278 -16.72 13.48 6.72
N HIS A 279 -15.62 13.04 7.36
CA HIS A 279 -14.30 12.95 6.74
C HIS A 279 -14.11 11.71 5.86
N LEU A 280 -15.04 10.74 5.88
CA LEU A 280 -14.94 9.51 5.10
C LEU A 280 -15.67 9.60 3.75
N GLY A 281 -16.58 10.56 3.57
CA GLY A 281 -17.33 10.73 2.32
C GLY A 281 -18.10 9.47 1.93
N ILE A 282 -18.76 8.79 2.89
CA ILE A 282 -19.44 7.50 2.70
C ILE A 282 -20.55 7.63 1.67
N LYS A 283 -20.54 6.80 0.63
CA LYS A 283 -21.60 6.75 -0.38
C LYS A 283 -22.65 5.71 0.00
N LEU A 284 -23.92 6.14 0.13
CA LEU A 284 -25.06 5.23 0.32
C LEU A 284 -25.66 4.91 -1.05
N VAL A 285 -25.72 3.64 -1.44
CA VAL A 285 -26.18 3.19 -2.76
C VAL A 285 -27.30 2.17 -2.60
N ARG A 286 -28.40 2.37 -3.35
CA ARG A 286 -29.50 1.40 -3.43
C ARG A 286 -29.15 0.27 -4.40
N ASP A 287 -29.67 -0.95 -4.12
CA ASP A 287 -29.58 -2.06 -5.06
C ASP A 287 -30.21 -1.68 -6.41
N GLU A 288 -29.53 -2.03 -7.51
CA GLU A 288 -29.99 -1.67 -8.86
C GLU A 288 -31.11 -2.57 -9.38
N PHE A 289 -31.34 -3.71 -8.73
CA PHE A 289 -32.33 -4.70 -9.14
C PHE A 289 -33.45 -4.86 -8.11
N ASP A 290 -34.68 -5.01 -8.61
CA ASP A 290 -35.85 -5.28 -7.76
C ASP A 290 -35.90 -6.72 -7.24
N PHE A 291 -35.10 -7.63 -7.82
CA PHE A 291 -34.96 -9.01 -7.34
C PHE A 291 -33.68 -9.21 -6.54
N ARG A 292 -33.72 -10.15 -5.63
CA ARG A 292 -32.66 -10.36 -4.64
C ARG A 292 -31.75 -11.52 -4.97
N GLY A 293 -30.53 -11.44 -4.53
CA GLY A 293 -29.53 -12.48 -4.66
C GLY A 293 -28.13 -11.96 -4.40
N ALA A 294 -27.17 -12.85 -4.33
CA ALA A 294 -25.77 -12.48 -4.18
C ALA A 294 -25.24 -11.74 -5.40
N LEU A 295 -25.50 -12.22 -6.63
CA LEU A 295 -25.04 -11.58 -7.86
C LEU A 295 -25.62 -10.17 -8.07
N PRO A 296 -26.93 -9.87 -7.87
CA PRO A 296 -27.44 -8.51 -7.91
C PRO A 296 -26.73 -7.55 -6.95
N GLY A 297 -26.48 -7.97 -5.71
CA GLY A 297 -25.74 -7.17 -4.74
C GLY A 297 -24.28 -6.97 -5.14
N MET A 298 -23.62 -7.97 -5.73
CA MET A 298 -22.27 -7.85 -6.27
C MET A 298 -22.22 -6.89 -7.46
N TYR A 299 -23.21 -6.95 -8.36
CA TYR A 299 -23.31 -6.02 -9.48
C TYR A 299 -23.37 -4.57 -8.98
N THR A 300 -24.32 -4.29 -8.07
CA THR A 300 -24.48 -2.95 -7.47
C THR A 300 -23.18 -2.44 -6.86
N ALA A 301 -22.48 -3.30 -6.09
CA ALA A 301 -21.21 -2.97 -5.48
C ALA A 301 -20.11 -2.64 -6.50
N LEU A 302 -19.94 -3.50 -7.52
CA LEU A 302 -18.95 -3.32 -8.58
C LEU A 302 -19.25 -2.08 -9.44
N ASN A 303 -20.52 -1.86 -9.78
CA ASN A 303 -20.92 -0.74 -10.63
C ASN A 303 -20.71 0.60 -9.94
N ALA A 304 -21.06 0.70 -8.65
CA ALA A 304 -20.95 1.92 -7.86
C ALA A 304 -19.50 2.32 -7.53
N ALA A 305 -18.58 1.36 -7.48
CA ALA A 305 -17.18 1.58 -7.13
C ALA A 305 -16.44 2.43 -8.15
N SER A 306 -15.59 3.37 -7.71
CA SER A 306 -14.74 4.18 -8.58
C SER A 306 -13.36 3.56 -8.81
N ASN A 307 -12.85 2.76 -7.85
CA ASN A 307 -11.53 2.16 -7.95
C ASN A 307 -11.53 0.81 -8.70
N PRO A 308 -10.38 0.39 -9.23
CA PRO A 308 -10.27 -0.86 -10.00
C PRO A 308 -10.47 -2.13 -9.16
N TYR A 309 -10.19 -2.07 -7.85
CA TYR A 309 -10.35 -3.18 -6.93
C TYR A 309 -11.48 -2.91 -5.95
N VAL A 310 -12.38 -3.87 -5.80
CA VAL A 310 -13.59 -3.74 -4.99
C VAL A 310 -13.62 -4.85 -3.95
N ALA A 311 -13.39 -4.50 -2.69
CA ALA A 311 -13.57 -5.39 -1.57
C ALA A 311 -15.04 -5.36 -1.12
N MET A 312 -15.67 -6.52 -1.08
CA MET A 312 -17.07 -6.67 -0.65
C MET A 312 -17.10 -7.33 0.72
N VAL A 313 -17.78 -6.69 1.67
CA VAL A 313 -17.91 -7.17 3.04
C VAL A 313 -19.38 -7.18 3.45
N ALA A 314 -19.88 -8.34 3.90
CA ALA A 314 -21.25 -8.44 4.39
C ALA A 314 -21.40 -7.73 5.74
N CYS A 315 -22.54 -7.03 5.90
CA CYS A 315 -22.82 -6.26 7.13
C CYS A 315 -22.95 -7.12 8.40
N ASP A 316 -23.14 -8.43 8.28
CA ASP A 316 -23.22 -9.36 9.42
C ASP A 316 -21.87 -9.95 9.86
N MET A 317 -20.77 -9.63 9.16
CA MET A 317 -19.40 -10.00 9.53
C MET A 317 -18.84 -9.04 10.57
N VAL A 318 -19.23 -9.23 11.82
CA VAL A 318 -18.97 -8.29 12.95
C VAL A 318 -17.50 -7.97 13.17
N PHE A 319 -16.61 -8.89 12.80
CA PHE A 319 -15.15 -8.79 12.99
C PHE A 319 -14.39 -8.68 11.66
N ALA A 320 -15.06 -8.24 10.59
CA ALA A 320 -14.38 -7.97 9.31
C ALA A 320 -13.08 -7.15 9.50
N SER A 321 -12.05 -7.46 8.72
CA SER A 321 -10.69 -6.95 8.95
C SER A 321 -10.17 -6.13 7.77
N ALA A 322 -9.76 -4.88 8.02
CA ALA A 322 -9.06 -4.06 7.05
C ALA A 322 -7.70 -4.65 6.66
N LYS A 323 -7.00 -5.33 7.59
CA LYS A 323 -5.72 -5.98 7.28
C LYS A 323 -5.90 -7.10 6.27
N LEU A 324 -6.99 -7.86 6.40
CA LEU A 324 -7.32 -8.92 5.46
C LEU A 324 -7.66 -8.33 4.09
N VAL A 325 -8.47 -7.25 4.01
CA VAL A 325 -8.75 -6.54 2.75
C VAL A 325 -7.48 -6.09 2.05
N VAL A 326 -6.51 -5.53 2.80
CA VAL A 326 -5.22 -5.10 2.23
C VAL A 326 -4.41 -6.29 1.72
N ALA A 327 -4.35 -7.39 2.47
CA ALA A 327 -3.64 -8.59 2.06
C ALA A 327 -4.25 -9.22 0.79
N GLU A 328 -5.58 -9.27 0.71
CA GLU A 328 -6.32 -9.70 -0.48
C GLU A 328 -6.03 -8.79 -1.69
N ALA A 329 -5.94 -7.47 -1.49
CA ALA A 329 -5.66 -6.51 -2.55
C ALA A 329 -4.22 -6.64 -3.09
N ILE A 330 -3.25 -6.89 -2.22
CA ILE A 330 -1.86 -7.15 -2.60
C ILE A 330 -1.79 -8.46 -3.40
N GLU A 331 -2.40 -9.55 -2.93
CA GLU A 331 -2.45 -10.84 -3.63
C GLU A 331 -3.09 -10.70 -5.01
N LEU A 332 -4.20 -9.93 -5.12
CA LEU A 332 -4.88 -9.67 -6.39
C LEU A 332 -3.97 -8.94 -7.40
N LYS A 333 -3.19 -7.97 -6.91
CA LYS A 333 -2.23 -7.22 -7.73
C LYS A 333 -1.08 -8.11 -8.17
N GLU A 334 -0.46 -8.85 -7.26
CA GLU A 334 0.73 -9.67 -7.51
C GLU A 334 0.45 -10.85 -8.44
N THR A 335 -0.70 -11.50 -8.26
CA THR A 335 -1.06 -12.69 -9.06
C THR A 335 -1.70 -12.35 -10.40
N GLY A 336 -2.20 -11.12 -10.57
CA GLY A 336 -2.98 -10.73 -11.74
C GLY A 336 -4.34 -11.45 -11.85
N ALA A 337 -4.80 -12.11 -10.77
CA ALA A 337 -6.12 -12.74 -10.71
C ALA A 337 -7.27 -11.74 -10.89
N ASP A 338 -8.47 -12.23 -11.15
CA ASP A 338 -9.67 -11.40 -11.29
C ASP A 338 -10.42 -11.27 -9.97
N ALA A 339 -10.27 -12.26 -9.08
CA ALA A 339 -10.79 -12.22 -7.73
C ALA A 339 -9.84 -12.96 -6.77
N VAL A 340 -9.72 -12.46 -5.54
CA VAL A 340 -9.10 -13.16 -4.42
C VAL A 340 -10.18 -13.43 -3.39
N VAL A 341 -10.42 -14.72 -3.11
CA VAL A 341 -11.53 -15.16 -2.28
C VAL A 341 -11.00 -16.06 -1.17
N PRO A 342 -11.19 -15.69 0.11
CA PRO A 342 -10.84 -16.55 1.22
C PRO A 342 -11.60 -17.87 1.19
N VAL A 343 -10.90 -18.94 1.59
CA VAL A 343 -11.45 -20.28 1.69
C VAL A 343 -11.25 -20.79 3.11
N ASN A 344 -12.33 -21.27 3.70
CA ASN A 344 -12.32 -21.94 4.99
C ASN A 344 -12.94 -23.34 4.90
N LYS A 345 -13.11 -24.02 6.02
CA LYS A 345 -13.73 -25.37 6.10
C LYS A 345 -15.18 -25.44 5.58
N HIS A 346 -15.85 -24.31 5.39
CA HIS A 346 -17.22 -24.19 4.90
C HIS A 346 -17.29 -23.81 3.41
N GLY A 347 -16.17 -23.52 2.79
CA GLY A 347 -16.03 -23.11 1.40
C GLY A 347 -15.56 -21.67 1.22
N TYR A 348 -15.92 -21.08 0.09
CA TYR A 348 -15.59 -19.72 -0.26
C TYR A 348 -16.34 -18.68 0.57
N GLU A 349 -15.68 -17.59 0.93
CA GLU A 349 -16.23 -16.41 1.62
C GLU A 349 -16.37 -15.22 0.67
N PRO A 350 -17.34 -15.22 -0.26
CA PRO A 350 -17.44 -14.21 -1.33
C PRO A 350 -17.79 -12.81 -0.84
N PHE A 351 -18.19 -12.66 0.41
CA PHE A 351 -18.56 -11.41 1.06
C PHE A 351 -17.59 -10.99 2.18
N HIS A 352 -16.36 -11.44 2.11
CA HIS A 352 -15.14 -10.85 2.57
C HIS A 352 -14.08 -11.24 1.56
N ALA A 353 -14.10 -10.60 0.40
CA ALA A 353 -13.29 -10.96 -0.75
C ALA A 353 -13.08 -9.72 -1.64
N ILE A 354 -12.07 -9.74 -2.48
CA ILE A 354 -11.76 -8.62 -3.37
C ILE A 354 -11.85 -9.03 -4.85
N TYR A 355 -12.33 -8.11 -5.67
CA TYR A 355 -12.67 -8.32 -7.07
C TYR A 355 -12.08 -7.24 -7.97
N ARG A 356 -11.55 -7.62 -9.14
CA ARG A 356 -11.14 -6.72 -10.21
C ARG A 356 -12.38 -6.26 -10.98
N LYS A 357 -12.76 -4.98 -10.80
CA LYS A 357 -13.99 -4.41 -11.38
C LYS A 357 -14.12 -4.67 -12.88
N SER A 358 -13.05 -4.40 -13.65
CA SER A 358 -13.09 -4.44 -15.12
C SER A 358 -13.45 -5.82 -15.70
N VAL A 359 -13.17 -6.89 -14.97
CA VAL A 359 -13.46 -8.28 -15.40
C VAL A 359 -14.71 -8.82 -14.69
N CYS A 360 -14.83 -8.59 -13.38
CA CYS A 360 -15.92 -9.17 -12.61
C CYS A 360 -17.29 -8.50 -12.90
N LEU A 361 -17.34 -7.19 -13.15
CA LEU A 361 -18.60 -6.50 -13.44
C LEU A 361 -19.32 -7.08 -14.68
N PRO A 362 -18.68 -7.19 -15.86
CA PRO A 362 -19.36 -7.80 -17.01
C PRO A 362 -19.68 -9.29 -16.80
N ALA A 363 -18.85 -10.04 -16.08
CA ALA A 363 -19.11 -11.45 -15.78
C ALA A 363 -20.32 -11.65 -14.84
N VAL A 364 -20.52 -10.74 -13.88
CA VAL A 364 -21.69 -10.71 -13.00
C VAL A 364 -22.95 -10.35 -13.81
N ALA A 365 -22.87 -9.32 -14.69
CA ALA A 365 -23.96 -8.92 -15.57
C ALA A 365 -24.47 -10.11 -16.43
N GLU A 366 -23.52 -10.84 -17.06
CA GLU A 366 -23.85 -12.04 -17.84
C GLU A 366 -24.55 -13.11 -16.99
N GLY A 367 -24.10 -13.34 -15.75
CA GLY A 367 -24.75 -14.28 -14.83
C GLY A 367 -26.20 -13.88 -14.52
N ILE A 368 -26.43 -12.58 -14.27
CA ILE A 368 -27.77 -12.05 -14.00
C ILE A 368 -28.69 -12.22 -15.22
N GLU A 369 -28.22 -11.94 -16.44
CA GLU A 369 -28.98 -12.14 -17.68
C GLU A 369 -29.41 -13.61 -17.87
N ARG A 370 -28.63 -14.55 -17.35
CA ARG A 370 -28.96 -15.99 -17.34
C ARG A 370 -29.87 -16.41 -16.18
N GLY A 371 -30.30 -15.47 -15.36
CA GLY A 371 -31.17 -15.73 -14.20
C GLY A 371 -30.43 -16.32 -12.99
N GLU A 372 -29.12 -16.23 -12.94
CA GLU A 372 -28.33 -16.71 -11.81
C GLU A 372 -28.35 -15.70 -10.65
N THR A 373 -28.36 -16.19 -9.42
CA THR A 373 -28.44 -15.33 -8.23
C THR A 373 -27.34 -15.59 -7.20
N ARG A 374 -26.56 -16.69 -7.36
CA ARG A 374 -25.54 -17.12 -6.39
C ARG A 374 -24.17 -16.58 -6.75
N ALA A 375 -23.40 -16.12 -5.76
CA ALA A 375 -22.03 -15.60 -5.95
C ALA A 375 -21.08 -16.60 -6.63
N GLN A 376 -21.21 -17.90 -6.31
CA GLN A 376 -20.37 -18.95 -6.88
C GLN A 376 -20.49 -19.07 -8.41
N CYS A 377 -21.59 -18.62 -9.00
CA CYS A 377 -21.72 -18.60 -10.47
C CYS A 377 -20.70 -17.69 -11.14
N LEU A 378 -20.22 -16.65 -10.47
CA LEU A 378 -19.13 -15.80 -10.96
C LEU A 378 -17.83 -16.59 -11.08
N PHE A 379 -17.51 -17.46 -10.13
CA PHE A 379 -16.20 -18.11 -10.02
C PHE A 379 -15.88 -19.07 -11.19
N SER A 380 -16.87 -19.49 -11.94
CA SER A 380 -16.67 -20.28 -13.17
C SER A 380 -16.32 -19.43 -14.40
N ARG A 381 -16.41 -18.08 -14.30
CA ARG A 381 -16.22 -17.13 -15.41
C ARG A 381 -14.96 -16.28 -15.29
N VAL A 382 -14.34 -16.29 -14.12
CA VAL A 382 -13.20 -15.43 -13.81
C VAL A 382 -12.06 -16.24 -13.20
N ASN A 383 -10.84 -15.72 -13.28
CA ASN A 383 -9.68 -16.36 -12.63
C ASN A 383 -9.69 -16.03 -11.13
N VAL A 384 -10.10 -17.01 -10.32
CA VAL A 384 -10.17 -16.90 -8.87
C VAL A 384 -8.88 -17.41 -8.24
N ARG A 385 -8.23 -16.56 -7.45
CA ARG A 385 -7.16 -16.94 -6.55
C ARG A 385 -7.75 -17.26 -5.17
N GLU A 386 -7.61 -18.48 -4.73
CA GLU A 386 -7.97 -18.89 -3.37
C GLU A 386 -7.01 -18.26 -2.36
N PHE A 387 -7.55 -17.63 -1.32
CA PHE A 387 -6.77 -17.10 -0.19
C PHE A 387 -6.93 -18.07 0.98
N SER A 388 -5.87 -18.81 1.25
CA SER A 388 -5.90 -19.93 2.20
C SER A 388 -6.13 -19.47 3.65
N GLN A 389 -6.59 -20.37 4.50
CA GLN A 389 -6.76 -20.06 5.92
C GLN A 389 -5.43 -19.68 6.60
N GLU A 390 -4.31 -20.20 6.14
CA GLU A 390 -2.97 -19.80 6.63
C GLU A 390 -2.66 -18.34 6.28
N GLN A 391 -2.94 -17.92 5.04
CA GLN A 391 -2.79 -16.52 4.61
C GLN A 391 -3.75 -15.59 5.38
N VAL A 392 -4.99 -16.02 5.62
CA VAL A 392 -5.95 -15.27 6.45
C VAL A 392 -5.41 -15.05 7.86
N LEU A 393 -4.89 -16.10 8.51
CA LEU A 393 -4.33 -16.01 9.86
C LEU A 393 -3.00 -15.21 9.90
N ALA A 394 -2.23 -15.22 8.81
CA ALA A 394 -1.06 -14.37 8.69
C ALA A 394 -1.44 -12.88 8.62
N ALA A 395 -2.51 -12.55 7.90
CA ALA A 395 -3.02 -11.17 7.80
C ALA A 395 -3.74 -10.72 9.08
N GLU A 396 -4.57 -11.59 9.67
CA GLU A 396 -5.36 -11.34 10.88
C GLU A 396 -5.20 -12.48 11.90
N PRO A 397 -4.16 -12.46 12.72
CA PRO A 397 -3.85 -13.54 13.68
C PRO A 397 -4.94 -13.81 14.71
N MET A 398 -5.79 -12.82 15.03
CA MET A 398 -6.92 -13.00 15.94
C MET A 398 -8.03 -13.86 15.33
N GLY A 399 -8.07 -13.97 14.01
CA GLY A 399 -9.09 -14.72 13.30
C GLY A 399 -10.51 -14.12 13.45
N GLY A 400 -11.52 -14.92 13.13
CA GLY A 400 -12.93 -14.54 13.35
C GLY A 400 -13.53 -13.62 12.29
N CYS A 401 -12.80 -13.21 11.25
CA CYS A 401 -13.26 -12.27 10.22
C CYS A 401 -14.59 -12.71 9.55
N PHE A 402 -14.82 -14.01 9.45
CA PHE A 402 -15.99 -14.60 8.77
C PHE A 402 -17.11 -15.00 9.73
N VAL A 403 -17.04 -14.56 10.99
CA VAL A 403 -18.10 -14.84 11.96
C VAL A 403 -19.29 -13.94 11.69
N ASN A 404 -20.40 -14.57 11.29
CA ASN A 404 -21.67 -13.93 10.98
C ASN A 404 -22.63 -13.93 12.18
N ALA A 405 -23.34 -12.84 12.39
CA ALA A 405 -24.46 -12.76 13.33
C ALA A 405 -25.78 -12.65 12.57
N ASN A 406 -26.57 -13.72 12.60
CA ASN A 406 -27.85 -13.81 11.89
C ASN A 406 -29.07 -13.62 12.78
N THR A 407 -28.89 -13.67 14.10
CA THR A 407 -29.94 -13.49 15.11
C THR A 407 -29.50 -12.55 16.22
N PRO A 408 -30.43 -11.89 16.92
CA PRO A 408 -30.09 -11.05 18.09
C PRO A 408 -29.33 -11.82 19.16
N GLY A 409 -29.64 -13.11 19.36
CA GLY A 409 -28.96 -13.97 20.34
C GLY A 409 -27.51 -14.25 19.97
N GLU A 410 -27.23 -14.54 18.69
CA GLU A 410 -25.86 -14.70 18.19
C GLU A 410 -25.06 -13.40 18.34
N LEU A 411 -25.67 -12.26 17.98
CA LEU A 411 -25.01 -10.95 18.11
C LEU A 411 -24.63 -10.66 19.57
N LYS A 412 -25.56 -10.94 20.50
CA LYS A 412 -25.30 -10.76 21.94
C LYS A 412 -24.21 -11.72 22.46
N ALA A 413 -24.20 -12.95 22.00
CA ALA A 413 -23.15 -13.91 22.38
C ALA A 413 -21.76 -13.46 21.89
N LEU A 414 -21.66 -12.85 20.69
CA LEU A 414 -20.43 -12.26 20.18
C LEU A 414 -20.01 -11.03 20.99
N GLU A 415 -20.96 -10.18 21.39
CA GLU A 415 -20.74 -9.02 22.24
C GLU A 415 -20.19 -9.43 23.61
N ASP A 416 -20.84 -10.40 24.27
CA ASP A 416 -20.42 -10.95 25.57
C ASP A 416 -19.02 -11.62 25.51
N GLY A 417 -18.68 -12.26 24.38
CA GLY A 417 -17.38 -12.87 24.13
C GLY A 417 -16.28 -11.84 23.84
N PHE A 418 -16.64 -10.68 23.27
CA PHE A 418 -15.71 -9.60 22.97
C PHE A 418 -15.33 -8.78 24.21
N MET A 419 -16.23 -8.70 25.19
CA MET A 419 -16.04 -7.95 26.47
C MET A 419 -15.18 -8.71 27.48
N ARG A 420 -14.81 -9.97 27.19
CA ARG A 420 -13.92 -10.81 28.02
C ARG A 420 -12.51 -10.88 27.45
#